data_2188380e4388ae8cd8257c64e95d8361
#
_entry.id   2188380e4388ae8cd8257c64e95d8361
#
_cell.length_a   1.000
_cell.length_b   1.000
_cell.length_c   1.000
_cell.angle_alpha   90.00
_cell.angle_beta   90.00
_cell.angle_gamma   90.00
#
_symmetry.space_group_name_H-M   'P 1'
#
loop_
_entity.id
_entity.type
_entity.pdbx_description
1 polymer ?
#
loop_
_entity_poly.entity_id
_entity_poly.type
_entity_poly.pdbx_seq_one_letter_code
_entity_poly.pdbx_strand_id
1 'polypeptide(L)'
;MNTLPQHYPLRVFYDGQCPVCSREIQRHLRHDRLGHLQAINIAAPDFNATAYGLDAQRVHDVMHIVTSDGQVFTEVDAFICIWRALPQRLDRLIFMTLLRIPPLRKLADLAYRAFAKNRVRLFGGCDSNRCQPARPVR
;
A
#
# COMPACT_ATOMS: atom_id res chain seq x y z
N MET A 1 21.39 -8.84 0.77
CA MET A 1 20.52 -7.93 -0.03
C MET A 1 19.30 -8.72 -0.42
N ASN A 2 18.17 -8.49 0.24
CA ASN A 2 16.92 -9.06 -0.23
C ASN A 2 16.56 -8.38 -1.55
N THR A 3 16.85 -9.05 -2.63
CA THR A 3 16.25 -8.72 -3.91
C THR A 3 14.77 -9.02 -3.77
N LEU A 4 13.96 -7.99 -3.54
CA LEU A 4 12.50 -8.13 -3.57
C LEU A 4 12.15 -8.67 -4.96
N PRO A 5 11.44 -9.81 -5.03
CA PRO A 5 11.14 -10.44 -6.30
C PRO A 5 10.26 -9.53 -7.15
N GLN A 6 10.56 -9.50 -8.44
CA GLN A 6 9.81 -8.70 -9.42
C GLN A 6 8.86 -9.61 -10.21
N HIS A 7 7.89 -10.19 -9.50
CA HIS A 7 6.84 -11.00 -10.13
C HIS A 7 5.58 -10.15 -10.31
N TYR A 8 5.38 -9.67 -11.53
CA TYR A 8 4.25 -8.83 -11.90
C TYR A 8 3.05 -9.64 -12.42
N PRO A 9 1.83 -9.14 -12.33
CA PRO A 9 1.46 -7.86 -11.69
C PRO A 9 1.52 -7.95 -10.15
N LEU A 10 1.81 -6.79 -9.52
CA LEU A 10 1.66 -6.62 -8.08
C LEU A 10 0.20 -6.28 -7.77
N ARG A 11 -0.47 -7.10 -6.98
CA ARG A 11 -1.80 -6.78 -6.47
C ARG A 11 -1.67 -5.85 -5.28
N VAL A 12 -2.13 -4.61 -5.43
CA VAL A 12 -2.03 -3.55 -4.41
C VAL A 12 -3.38 -3.39 -3.74
N PHE A 13 -3.45 -3.69 -2.45
CA PHE A 13 -4.68 -3.63 -1.67
C PHE A 13 -4.82 -2.24 -1.04
N TYR A 14 -5.89 -1.53 -1.36
CA TYR A 14 -6.14 -0.17 -0.88
C TYR A 14 -7.56 -0.01 -0.38
N ASP A 15 -7.73 0.87 0.62
CA ASP A 15 -9.05 1.22 1.13
C ASP A 15 -9.69 2.30 0.24
N GLY A 16 -10.68 1.91 -0.56
CA GLY A 16 -11.41 2.82 -1.44
C GLY A 16 -12.24 3.86 -0.72
N GLN A 17 -12.52 3.68 0.58
CA GLN A 17 -13.22 4.66 1.41
C GLN A 17 -12.26 5.69 2.02
N CYS A 18 -10.95 5.44 1.98
CA CYS A 18 -9.94 6.37 2.44
C CYS A 18 -9.53 7.32 1.30
N PRO A 19 -9.79 8.63 1.40
CA PRO A 19 -9.47 9.58 0.33
C PRO A 19 -7.98 9.64 0.00
N VAL A 20 -7.11 9.51 1.02
CA VAL A 20 -5.65 9.53 0.86
C VAL A 20 -5.19 8.28 0.13
N CYS A 21 -5.67 7.11 0.53
CA CYS A 21 -5.32 5.83 -0.08
C CYS A 21 -5.78 5.77 -1.55
N SER A 22 -7.02 6.20 -1.82
CA SER A 22 -7.57 6.24 -3.18
C SER A 22 -6.79 7.19 -4.09
N ARG A 23 -6.40 8.37 -3.59
CA ARG A 23 -5.62 9.34 -4.35
C ARG A 23 -4.22 8.81 -4.65
N GLU A 24 -3.59 8.17 -3.68
CA GLU A 24 -2.23 7.63 -3.84
C GLU A 24 -2.21 6.46 -4.84
N ILE A 25 -3.15 5.54 -4.76
CA ILE A 25 -3.21 4.43 -5.73
C ILE A 25 -3.49 4.95 -7.15
N GLN A 26 -4.39 5.91 -7.31
CA GLN A 26 -4.66 6.54 -8.62
C GLN A 26 -3.42 7.22 -9.19
N ARG A 27 -2.60 7.86 -8.32
CA ARG A 27 -1.33 8.44 -8.72
C ARG A 27 -0.36 7.37 -9.23
N HIS A 28 -0.23 6.24 -8.52
CA HIS A 28 0.63 5.14 -8.93
C HIS A 28 0.16 4.53 -10.26
N LEU A 29 -1.14 4.27 -10.44
CA LEU A 29 -1.69 3.73 -11.67
C LEU A 29 -1.45 4.63 -12.88
N ARG A 30 -1.53 5.96 -12.71
CA ARG A 30 -1.22 6.90 -13.81
C ARG A 30 0.25 6.85 -14.27
N HIS A 31 1.17 6.41 -13.41
CA HIS A 31 2.58 6.25 -13.74
C HIS A 31 2.95 4.83 -14.18
N ASP A 32 2.03 3.89 -14.05
CA ASP A 32 2.21 2.49 -14.42
C ASP A 32 1.97 2.28 -15.92
N ARG A 33 2.99 2.56 -16.70
CA ARG A 33 2.92 2.42 -18.17
C ARG A 33 3.01 0.97 -18.65
N LEU A 34 3.47 0.06 -17.80
CA LEU A 34 3.72 -1.33 -18.16
C LEU A 34 2.63 -2.30 -17.62
N GLY A 35 1.66 -1.78 -16.89
CA GLY A 35 0.60 -2.61 -16.29
C GLY A 35 1.15 -3.54 -15.19
N HIS A 36 2.15 -3.11 -14.46
CA HIS A 36 2.75 -3.86 -13.37
C HIS A 36 1.92 -3.85 -12.09
N LEU A 37 0.95 -2.93 -11.97
CA LEU A 37 0.11 -2.79 -10.78
C LEU A 37 -1.33 -3.19 -11.08
N GLN A 38 -1.90 -3.97 -10.17
CA GLN A 38 -3.33 -4.29 -10.14
C GLN A 38 -3.91 -3.80 -8.82
N ALA A 39 -4.76 -2.76 -8.86
CA ALA A 39 -5.37 -2.21 -7.67
C ALA A 39 -6.58 -3.04 -7.24
N ILE A 40 -6.61 -3.43 -5.97
CA ILE A 40 -7.71 -4.17 -5.35
C ILE A 40 -8.31 -3.32 -4.24
N ASN A 41 -9.59 -2.97 -4.37
CA ASN A 41 -10.30 -2.19 -3.36
C ASN A 41 -10.82 -3.11 -2.25
N ILE A 42 -10.24 -3.00 -1.05
CA ILE A 42 -10.66 -3.79 0.11
C ILE A 42 -12.00 -3.35 0.71
N ALA A 43 -12.50 -2.18 0.33
CA ALA A 43 -13.83 -1.70 0.73
C ALA A 43 -14.95 -2.18 -0.21
N ALA A 44 -14.63 -2.92 -1.27
CA ALA A 44 -15.63 -3.49 -2.17
C ALA A 44 -16.45 -4.58 -1.45
N PRO A 45 -17.78 -4.66 -1.70
CA PRO A 45 -18.65 -5.62 -1.01
C PRO A 45 -18.28 -7.10 -1.25
N ASP A 46 -17.67 -7.39 -2.39
CA ASP A 46 -17.25 -8.72 -2.81
C ASP A 46 -15.78 -9.05 -2.44
N PHE A 47 -15.09 -8.13 -1.76
CA PHE A 47 -13.71 -8.36 -1.37
C PHE A 47 -13.60 -9.48 -0.33
N ASN A 48 -12.72 -10.43 -0.60
CA ASN A 48 -12.40 -11.53 0.31
C ASN A 48 -10.88 -11.65 0.50
N ALA A 49 -10.38 -11.22 1.66
CA ALA A 49 -8.96 -11.23 1.99
C ALA A 49 -8.35 -12.63 1.95
N THR A 50 -9.08 -13.65 2.42
CA THR A 50 -8.59 -15.03 2.47
C THR A 50 -8.37 -15.65 1.10
N ALA A 51 -9.09 -15.18 0.07
CA ALA A 51 -8.85 -15.60 -1.32
C ALA A 51 -7.48 -15.20 -1.84
N TYR A 52 -6.84 -14.21 -1.20
CA TYR A 52 -5.48 -13.75 -1.51
C TYR A 52 -4.44 -14.21 -0.50
N GLY A 53 -4.83 -15.06 0.46
CA GLY A 53 -3.94 -15.50 1.55
C GLY A 53 -3.65 -14.41 2.59
N LEU A 54 -4.53 -13.41 2.70
CA LEU A 54 -4.37 -12.28 3.63
C LEU A 54 -5.26 -12.45 4.86
N ASP A 55 -4.78 -11.89 5.98
CA ASP A 55 -5.58 -11.75 7.19
C ASP A 55 -6.64 -10.66 7.01
N ALA A 56 -7.91 -11.03 7.28
CA ALA A 56 -9.07 -10.18 7.05
C ALA A 56 -9.09 -8.91 7.90
N GLN A 57 -8.47 -8.93 9.07
CA GLN A 57 -8.37 -7.74 9.93
C GLN A 57 -7.16 -6.89 9.54
N ARG A 58 -5.99 -7.53 9.44
CA ARG A 58 -4.74 -6.83 9.17
C ARG A 58 -4.70 -6.11 7.82
N VAL A 59 -5.41 -6.62 6.82
CA VAL A 59 -5.50 -5.97 5.50
C VAL A 59 -6.11 -4.57 5.56
N HIS A 60 -6.95 -4.30 6.57
CA HIS A 60 -7.52 -2.97 6.82
C HIS A 60 -6.58 -2.02 7.59
N ASP A 61 -5.63 -2.56 8.33
CA ASP A 61 -4.78 -1.76 9.21
C ASP A 61 -3.55 -1.20 8.48
N VAL A 62 -2.93 -1.99 7.63
CA VAL A 62 -1.70 -1.62 6.92
C VAL A 62 -1.79 -1.97 5.43
N MET A 63 -0.99 -1.27 4.63
CA MET A 63 -0.90 -1.57 3.20
C MET A 63 -0.33 -2.96 2.95
N HIS A 64 -0.95 -3.68 2.03
CA HIS A 64 -0.50 -4.98 1.56
C HIS A 64 -0.29 -4.95 0.06
N ILE A 65 0.69 -5.69 -0.41
CA ILE A 65 0.79 -6.14 -1.79
C ILE A 65 0.99 -7.66 -1.84
N VAL A 66 0.49 -8.27 -2.90
CA VAL A 66 0.74 -9.67 -3.21
C VAL A 66 1.30 -9.76 -4.62
N THR A 67 2.45 -10.38 -4.77
CA THR A 67 3.08 -10.63 -6.07
C THR A 67 2.35 -11.73 -6.84
N SER A 68 2.62 -11.87 -8.14
CA SER A 68 1.98 -12.92 -8.95
C SER A 68 2.32 -14.35 -8.49
N ASP A 69 3.45 -14.53 -7.82
CA ASP A 69 3.87 -15.81 -7.22
C ASP A 69 3.39 -15.98 -5.76
N GLY A 70 2.57 -15.08 -5.26
CA GLY A 70 1.91 -15.19 -3.96
C GLY A 70 2.70 -14.66 -2.76
N GLN A 71 3.84 -14.00 -2.96
CA GLN A 71 4.57 -13.39 -1.86
C GLN A 71 3.85 -12.13 -1.36
N VAL A 72 3.78 -11.97 -0.04
CA VAL A 72 3.10 -10.85 0.62
C VAL A 72 4.12 -9.86 1.19
N PHE A 73 3.96 -8.59 0.84
CA PHE A 73 4.72 -7.49 1.42
C PHE A 73 3.77 -6.49 2.07
N THR A 74 4.19 -5.91 3.19
CA THR A 74 3.36 -4.99 3.97
C THR A 74 4.11 -3.72 4.33
N GLU A 75 3.36 -2.70 4.74
CA GLU A 75 3.91 -1.45 5.27
C GLU A 75 4.89 -0.78 4.28
N VAL A 76 6.07 -0.39 4.75
CA VAL A 76 7.09 0.30 3.93
C VAL A 76 7.62 -0.60 2.81
N ASP A 77 7.72 -1.92 3.02
CA ASP A 77 8.15 -2.86 1.97
C ASP A 77 7.17 -2.91 0.80
N ALA A 78 5.86 -2.81 1.08
CA ALA A 78 4.85 -2.71 0.04
C ALA A 78 5.07 -1.47 -0.85
N PHE A 79 5.36 -0.31 -0.26
CA PHE A 79 5.69 0.90 -1.03
C PHE A 79 6.96 0.75 -1.86
N ILE A 80 8.01 0.16 -1.30
CA ILE A 80 9.26 -0.11 -2.04
C ILE A 80 8.99 -0.99 -3.26
N CYS A 81 8.16 -2.02 -3.12
CA CYS A 81 7.75 -2.88 -4.25
C CYS A 81 7.02 -2.10 -5.33
N ILE A 82 6.05 -1.24 -4.95
CA ILE A 82 5.31 -0.39 -5.88
C ILE A 82 6.27 0.55 -6.63
N TRP A 83 7.16 1.22 -5.92
CA TRP A 83 8.09 2.16 -6.53
C TRP A 83 9.08 1.49 -7.49
N ARG A 84 9.47 0.25 -7.22
CA ARG A 84 10.30 -0.54 -8.15
C ARG A 84 9.55 -0.97 -9.40
N ALA A 85 8.26 -1.23 -9.29
CA ALA A 85 7.42 -1.60 -10.41
C ALA A 85 7.17 -0.45 -11.38
N LEU A 86 7.28 0.79 -10.91
CA LEU A 86 7.02 2.01 -11.69
C LEU A 86 8.30 2.51 -12.37
N PRO A 87 8.17 3.28 -13.48
CA PRO A 87 9.32 3.92 -14.12
C PRO A 87 10.15 4.71 -13.11
N GLN A 88 11.46 4.53 -13.16
CA GLN A 88 12.37 5.14 -12.20
C GLN A 88 12.37 6.67 -12.34
N ARG A 89 12.17 7.35 -11.24
CA ARG A 89 12.29 8.80 -11.09
C ARG A 89 13.34 9.10 -10.04
N LEU A 90 14.02 10.20 -10.20
CA LEU A 90 15.13 10.58 -9.30
C LEU A 90 14.70 10.69 -7.83
N ASP A 91 13.52 11.28 -7.58
CA ASP A 91 12.94 11.40 -6.25
C ASP A 91 12.73 10.04 -5.57
N ARG A 92 12.18 9.06 -6.30
CA ARG A 92 12.00 7.68 -5.80
C ARG A 92 13.33 6.98 -5.57
N LEU A 93 14.27 7.15 -6.48
CA LEU A 93 15.60 6.54 -6.37
C LEU A 93 16.34 7.05 -5.12
N ILE A 94 16.31 8.37 -4.88
CA ILE A 94 16.87 8.98 -3.68
C ILE A 94 16.19 8.40 -2.43
N PHE A 95 14.86 8.38 -2.40
CA PHE A 95 14.11 7.90 -1.24
C PHE A 95 14.38 6.41 -0.95
N MET A 96 14.41 5.56 -1.96
CA MET A 96 14.77 4.15 -1.82
C MET A 96 16.20 3.95 -1.33
N THR A 97 17.12 4.81 -1.75
CA THR A 97 18.52 4.76 -1.29
C THR A 97 18.63 5.16 0.18
N LEU A 98 17.90 6.21 0.60
CA LEU A 98 17.84 6.63 2.00
C LEU A 98 17.25 5.54 2.91
N LEU A 99 16.25 4.80 2.44
CA LEU A 99 15.65 3.70 3.19
C LEU A 99 16.58 2.48 3.39
N ARG A 100 17.72 2.43 2.71
CA ARG A 100 18.77 1.41 2.98
C ARG A 100 19.59 1.72 4.23
N ILE A 101 19.53 2.96 4.72
CA ILE A 101 20.24 3.38 5.94
C ILE A 101 19.39 2.96 7.14
N PRO A 102 19.90 2.07 8.04
CA PRO A 102 19.08 1.47 9.10
C PRO A 102 18.33 2.46 10.00
N PRO A 103 18.93 3.58 10.49
CA PRO A 103 18.17 4.53 11.31
C PRO A 103 17.04 5.23 10.54
N LEU A 104 17.24 5.54 9.26
CA LEU A 104 16.21 6.15 8.41
C LEU A 104 15.08 5.16 8.10
N ARG A 105 15.43 3.90 7.91
CA ARG A 105 14.44 2.84 7.73
C ARG A 105 13.56 2.68 8.97
N LYS A 106 14.13 2.63 10.17
CA LYS A 106 13.37 2.55 11.42
C LYS A 106 12.46 3.76 11.61
N LEU A 107 12.94 4.94 11.25
CA LEU A 107 12.13 6.16 11.30
C LEU A 107 10.95 6.10 10.32
N ALA A 108 11.16 5.62 9.10
CA ALA A 108 10.11 5.43 8.11
C ALA A 108 9.06 4.41 8.56
N ASP A 109 9.48 3.28 9.14
CA ASP A 109 8.59 2.27 9.68
C ASP A 109 7.73 2.83 10.83
N LEU A 110 8.34 3.59 11.74
CA LEU A 110 7.65 4.24 12.85
C LEU A 110 6.64 5.29 12.35
N ALA A 111 7.06 6.14 11.42
CA ALA A 111 6.20 7.16 10.81
C ALA A 111 5.03 6.53 10.06
N TYR A 112 5.27 5.46 9.32
CA TYR A 112 4.22 4.72 8.64
C TYR A 112 3.20 4.12 9.62
N ARG A 113 3.66 3.47 10.69
CA ARG A 113 2.77 2.88 11.71
C ARG A 113 1.95 3.94 12.43
N ALA A 114 2.55 5.09 12.74
CA ALA A 114 1.81 6.22 13.32
C ALA A 114 0.75 6.74 12.35
N PHE A 115 1.08 6.87 11.07
CA PHE A 115 0.12 7.23 10.02
C PHE A 115 -1.00 6.19 9.90
N ALA A 116 -0.67 4.92 9.75
CA ALA A 116 -1.65 3.83 9.59
C ALA A 116 -2.63 3.77 10.76
N LYS A 117 -2.12 3.91 12.00
CA LYS A 117 -2.94 3.91 13.22
C LYS A 117 -3.91 5.10 13.29
N ASN A 118 -3.51 6.25 12.78
CA ASN A 118 -4.32 7.47 12.86
C ASN A 118 -5.08 7.76 11.56
N ARG A 119 -4.84 7.02 10.50
CA ARG A 119 -5.39 7.23 9.16
C ARG A 119 -6.91 7.36 9.17
N VAL A 120 -7.59 6.39 9.77
CA VAL A 120 -9.06 6.35 9.81
C VAL A 120 -9.62 7.53 10.61
N ARG A 121 -8.95 7.90 11.70
CA ARG A 121 -9.35 9.04 12.53
C ARG A 121 -9.20 10.37 11.80
N LEU A 122 -8.13 10.53 11.01
CA LEU A 122 -7.79 11.80 10.34
C LEU A 122 -8.47 11.96 8.98
N PHE A 123 -8.60 10.87 8.22
CA PHE A 123 -9.00 10.90 6.82
C PHE A 123 -10.26 10.09 6.51
N GLY A 124 -10.74 9.27 7.46
CA GLY A 124 -11.83 8.32 7.23
C GLY A 124 -11.35 7.01 6.59
N GLY A 125 -12.29 6.12 6.33
CA GLY A 125 -12.03 4.77 5.82
C GLY A 125 -12.33 3.68 6.85
N CYS A 126 -11.86 2.46 6.59
CA CYS A 126 -12.03 1.32 7.48
C CYS A 126 -10.70 0.88 8.09
N ASP A 127 -10.72 0.58 9.37
CA ASP A 127 -9.69 -0.22 10.05
C ASP A 127 -10.33 -1.47 10.66
N SER A 128 -9.53 -2.34 11.27
CA SER A 128 -10.00 -3.58 11.92
C SER A 128 -11.07 -3.35 13.00
N ASN A 129 -11.14 -2.14 13.55
CA ASN A 129 -12.05 -1.76 14.63
C ASN A 129 -13.15 -0.79 14.23
N ARG A 130 -13.00 -0.09 13.08
CA ARG A 130 -13.91 0.98 12.67
C ARG A 130 -14.05 1.06 11.16
N CYS A 131 -15.29 0.94 10.67
CA CYS A 131 -15.66 1.39 9.35
C CYS A 131 -16.46 2.69 9.47
N GLN A 132 -15.89 3.79 8.98
CA GLN A 132 -16.60 5.06 8.89
C GLN A 132 -16.98 5.31 7.42
N PRO A 133 -18.24 5.68 7.14
CA PRO A 133 -18.61 6.10 5.80
C PRO A 133 -17.77 7.30 5.36
N ALA A 134 -17.35 7.31 4.10
CA ALA A 134 -16.60 8.41 3.54
C ALA A 134 -17.33 9.73 3.81
N ARG A 135 -16.64 10.70 4.39
CA ARG A 135 -17.19 12.06 4.50
C ARG A 135 -17.33 12.61 3.08
N PRO A 136 -18.49 13.18 2.72
CA PRO A 136 -18.62 13.81 1.42
C PRO A 136 -17.57 14.92 1.31
N VAL A 137 -16.80 14.88 0.23
CA VAL A 137 -15.85 15.95 -0.10
C VAL A 137 -16.67 17.19 -0.40
N ARG A 138 -16.53 18.23 0.41
CA ARG A 138 -17.06 19.58 0.12
C ARG A 138 -16.16 20.27 -0.87
#